data_b9d08a8c5d51d6fee5da6f75446f1f96
#
_entry.id   b9d08a8c5d51d6fee5da6f75446f1f96
#
_cell.length_a   1.000
_cell.length_b   1.000
_cell.length_c   1.000
_cell.angle_alpha   90.00
_cell.angle_beta   90.00
_cell.angle_gamma   90.00
#
_symmetry.space_group_name_H-M   'P 1'
#
loop_
_entity.id
_entity.type
_entity.pdbx_description
1 polymer ?
#
loop_
_entity_poly.entity_id
_entity_poly.type
_entity_poly.pdbx_seq_one_letter_code
_entity_poly.pdbx_strand_id
1 'polypeptide(L)'
;METKICKKCGEEKSIDYFRCRGEGSVKKRVDLNCRECNRKDALLRKELRETAPPIPQVCQCCGLDPLTNQNLSSFRKTLQLDHDHDTKKFRGWICDNCNVALSRAGDDLNGAINLVNYLLSTL
;
A
#
# COMPACT_ATOMS: atom_id res chain seq x y z
N MET A 1 20.94 23.49 -4.04
CA MET A 1 20.36 22.25 -4.59
C MET A 1 19.32 21.72 -3.62
N GLU A 2 18.10 21.52 -4.09
CA GLU A 2 17.05 21.00 -3.23
C GLU A 2 17.28 19.53 -2.92
N THR A 3 17.10 19.18 -1.66
CA THR A 3 17.20 17.81 -1.17
C THR A 3 15.92 17.42 -0.45
N LYS A 4 15.72 16.12 -0.28
CA LYS A 4 14.59 15.55 0.42
C LYS A 4 15.03 14.28 1.13
N ILE A 5 14.44 14.03 2.29
CA ILE A 5 14.69 12.80 3.04
C ILE A 5 13.69 11.73 2.58
N CYS A 6 14.20 10.59 2.11
CA CYS A 6 13.37 9.45 1.76
C CYS A 6 12.73 8.88 3.03
N LYS A 7 11.41 8.73 3.01
CA LYS A 7 10.68 8.18 4.17
C LYS A 7 11.05 6.72 4.47
N LYS A 8 11.47 5.98 3.45
CA LYS A 8 11.74 4.55 3.60
C LYS A 8 13.16 4.25 4.06
N CYS A 9 14.18 4.80 3.38
CA CYS A 9 15.57 4.56 3.75
C CYS A 9 16.15 5.61 4.70
N GLY A 10 15.47 6.73 4.89
CA GLY A 10 15.93 7.80 5.78
C GLY A 10 17.10 8.62 5.26
N GLU A 11 17.57 8.37 4.05
CA GLU A 11 18.69 9.10 3.47
C GLU A 11 18.22 10.42 2.85
N GLU A 12 19.02 11.46 3.04
CA GLU A 12 18.85 12.73 2.36
C GLU A 12 19.46 12.65 0.96
N LYS A 13 18.65 12.91 -0.06
CA LYS A 13 19.06 12.82 -1.46
C LYS A 13 18.59 14.04 -2.24
N SER A 14 19.28 14.35 -3.34
CA SER A 14 18.80 15.37 -4.27
C SER A 14 17.37 15.06 -4.72
N ILE A 15 16.57 16.10 -4.93
CA ILE A 15 15.17 15.98 -5.38
C ILE A 15 15.05 15.15 -6.67
N ASP A 16 16.11 15.11 -7.50
CA ASP A 16 16.14 14.35 -8.75
C ASP A 16 16.06 12.84 -8.53
N TYR A 17 16.39 12.36 -7.34
CA TYR A 17 16.27 10.95 -6.96
C TYR A 17 14.86 10.54 -6.55
N PHE A 18 13.91 11.46 -6.63
CA PHE A 18 12.51 11.23 -6.33
C PHE A 18 11.66 11.42 -7.58
N ARG A 19 10.64 10.57 -7.73
CA ARG A 19 9.72 10.70 -8.84
C ARG A 19 8.81 11.90 -8.62
N CYS A 20 8.69 12.74 -9.64
CA CYS A 20 7.73 13.85 -9.65
C CYS A 20 6.50 13.45 -10.44
N ARG A 21 5.32 13.73 -9.88
CA ARG A 21 4.03 13.48 -10.51
C ARG A 21 3.32 14.82 -10.73
N GLY A 22 2.68 14.94 -11.87
CA GLY A 22 1.94 16.12 -12.28
C GLY A 22 2.59 16.85 -13.45
N GLU A 23 1.77 17.31 -14.38
CA GLU A 23 2.19 18.03 -15.57
C GLU A 23 1.37 19.31 -15.73
N GLY A 24 1.97 20.30 -16.40
CA GLY A 24 1.30 21.56 -16.73
C GLY A 24 1.00 22.40 -15.51
N SER A 25 -0.23 22.88 -15.39
CA SER A 25 -0.70 23.75 -14.31
C SER A 25 -1.00 22.98 -13.02
N VAL A 26 -0.96 21.65 -13.04
CA VAL A 26 -1.18 20.83 -11.85
C VAL A 26 0.06 20.91 -10.95
N LYS A 27 -0.16 21.17 -9.66
CA LYS A 27 0.92 21.24 -8.69
C LYS A 27 1.72 19.94 -8.69
N LYS A 28 3.02 20.01 -8.97
CA LYS A 28 3.90 18.85 -8.97
C LYS A 28 3.99 18.23 -7.58
N ARG A 29 3.77 16.91 -7.53
CA ARG A 29 3.95 16.13 -6.31
C ARG A 29 5.23 15.33 -6.42
N VAL A 30 6.03 15.38 -5.38
CA VAL A 30 7.25 14.59 -5.27
C VAL A 30 6.96 13.39 -4.37
N ASP A 31 7.34 12.20 -4.82
CA ASP A 31 7.11 10.98 -4.04
C ASP A 31 7.82 11.08 -2.68
N LEU A 32 7.24 10.41 -1.68
CA LEU A 32 7.79 10.36 -0.32
C LEU A 32 9.03 9.47 -0.24
N ASN A 33 9.12 8.48 -1.11
CA ASN A 33 10.22 7.53 -1.17
C ASN A 33 11.07 7.77 -2.40
N CYS A 34 12.37 7.52 -2.31
CA CYS A 34 13.27 7.70 -3.45
C CYS A 34 13.04 6.60 -4.50
N ARG A 35 13.53 6.85 -5.73
CA ARG A 35 13.38 5.92 -6.85
C ARG A 35 13.96 4.54 -6.57
N GLU A 36 15.08 4.48 -5.84
CA GLU A 36 15.72 3.21 -5.46
C GLU A 36 14.81 2.39 -4.56
N CYS A 37 14.20 3.00 -3.54
CA CYS A 37 13.27 2.32 -2.65
C CYS A 37 12.02 1.85 -3.41
N ASN A 38 11.49 2.69 -4.30
CA ASN A 38 10.33 2.32 -5.12
C ASN A 38 10.66 1.16 -6.06
N ARG A 39 11.86 1.12 -6.62
CA ARG A 39 12.32 0.03 -7.47
C ARG A 39 12.41 -1.29 -6.69
N LYS A 40 12.97 -1.24 -5.48
CA LYS A 40 13.07 -2.42 -4.61
C LYS A 40 11.69 -2.96 -4.24
N ASP A 41 10.72 -2.08 -3.95
CA ASP A 41 9.35 -2.47 -3.66
C ASP A 41 8.67 -3.13 -4.86
N ALA A 42 8.87 -2.57 -6.05
CA ALA A 42 8.29 -3.13 -7.27
C ALA A 42 8.84 -4.53 -7.56
N LEU A 43 10.14 -4.74 -7.37
CA LEU A 43 10.78 -6.05 -7.53
C LEU A 43 10.26 -7.06 -6.52
N LEU A 44 10.11 -6.65 -5.26
CA LEU A 44 9.55 -7.51 -4.21
C LEU A 44 8.14 -7.97 -4.55
N ARG A 45 7.28 -7.04 -4.98
CA ARG A 45 5.91 -7.38 -5.38
C ARG A 45 5.88 -8.35 -6.56
N LYS A 46 6.76 -8.14 -7.52
CA LYS A 46 6.87 -9.05 -8.67
C LYS A 46 7.25 -10.46 -8.24
N GLU A 47 8.26 -10.59 -7.39
CA GLU A 47 8.72 -11.88 -6.86
C GLU A 47 7.60 -12.57 -6.05
N LEU A 48 6.90 -11.82 -5.21
CA LEU A 48 5.80 -12.36 -4.42
C LEU A 48 4.64 -12.84 -5.30
N ARG A 49 4.33 -12.13 -6.38
CA ARG A 49 3.28 -12.56 -7.32
C ARG A 49 3.62 -13.88 -8.01
N GLU A 50 4.89 -14.14 -8.28
CA GLU A 50 5.32 -15.37 -8.92
C GLU A 50 5.11 -16.60 -8.03
N THR A 51 5.17 -16.43 -6.72
CA THR A 51 5.05 -17.51 -5.74
C THR A 51 3.74 -17.49 -4.96
N ALA A 52 2.93 -16.43 -5.11
CA ALA A 52 1.68 -16.29 -4.39
C ALA A 52 0.63 -17.29 -4.86
N PRO A 53 -0.31 -17.68 -3.98
CA PRO A 53 -1.47 -18.48 -4.40
C PRO A 53 -2.30 -17.75 -5.45
N PRO A 54 -3.14 -18.47 -6.24
CA PRO A 54 -4.05 -17.83 -7.19
C PRO A 54 -4.95 -16.79 -6.52
N ILE A 55 -5.30 -15.74 -7.26
CA ILE A 55 -6.15 -14.67 -6.76
C ILE A 55 -7.56 -15.23 -6.51
N PRO A 56 -8.09 -15.12 -5.26
CA PRO A 56 -9.45 -15.58 -4.97
C PRO A 56 -10.48 -14.60 -5.53
N GLN A 57 -11.75 -15.00 -5.50
CA GLN A 57 -12.84 -14.15 -5.93
C GLN A 57 -13.16 -13.05 -4.92
N VAL A 58 -12.93 -13.30 -3.64
CA VAL A 58 -13.31 -12.39 -2.56
C VAL A 58 -12.08 -11.93 -1.79
N CYS A 59 -12.17 -10.72 -1.22
CA CYS A 59 -11.12 -10.17 -0.36
C CYS A 59 -10.89 -11.08 0.85
N GLN A 60 -9.64 -11.43 1.11
CA GLN A 60 -9.28 -12.30 2.23
C GLN A 60 -9.37 -11.58 3.58
N CYS A 61 -9.51 -10.27 3.58
CA CYS A 61 -9.68 -9.49 4.80
C CYS A 61 -11.16 -9.28 5.15
N CYS A 62 -11.93 -8.66 4.25
CA CYS A 62 -13.33 -8.32 4.53
C CYS A 62 -14.36 -9.27 3.91
N GLY A 63 -13.95 -10.18 3.02
CA GLY A 63 -14.83 -11.15 2.39
C GLY A 63 -15.68 -10.62 1.24
N LEU A 64 -15.54 -9.36 0.88
CA LEU A 64 -16.32 -8.77 -0.20
C LEU A 64 -15.72 -9.09 -1.58
N ASP A 65 -16.60 -9.26 -2.57
CA ASP A 65 -16.20 -9.40 -3.97
C ASP A 65 -16.11 -8.00 -4.57
N PRO A 66 -14.91 -7.53 -4.98
CA PRO A 66 -14.77 -6.17 -5.50
C PRO A 66 -15.50 -5.95 -6.81
N LEU A 67 -15.79 -7.00 -7.58
CA LEU A 67 -16.51 -6.88 -8.84
C LEU A 67 -17.98 -6.52 -8.65
N THR A 68 -18.57 -6.87 -7.50
CA THR A 68 -19.98 -6.60 -7.20
C THR A 68 -20.20 -5.20 -6.62
N ASN A 69 -19.15 -4.49 -6.24
CA ASN A 69 -19.27 -3.14 -5.70
C ASN A 69 -19.28 -2.11 -6.83
N GLN A 70 -20.47 -1.60 -7.15
CA GLN A 70 -20.68 -0.65 -8.27
C GLN A 70 -20.05 0.72 -8.01
N ASN A 71 -19.72 1.04 -6.76
CA ASN A 71 -19.16 2.33 -6.38
C ASN A 71 -17.63 2.39 -6.55
N LEU A 72 -17.00 1.25 -6.85
CA LEU A 72 -15.54 1.21 -7.07
C LEU A 72 -15.21 1.52 -8.52
N SER A 73 -14.16 2.32 -8.73
CA SER A 73 -13.58 2.51 -10.05
C SER A 73 -13.00 1.20 -10.59
N SER A 74 -12.83 1.11 -11.90
CA SER A 74 -12.44 -0.15 -12.56
C SER A 74 -11.13 -0.74 -12.01
N PHE A 75 -10.14 0.10 -11.68
CA PHE A 75 -8.88 -0.40 -11.13
C PHE A 75 -8.99 -0.89 -9.69
N ARG A 76 -10.02 -0.42 -8.94
CA ARG A 76 -10.28 -0.86 -7.56
C ARG A 76 -11.08 -2.16 -7.49
N LYS A 77 -11.56 -2.65 -8.63
CA LYS A 77 -12.31 -3.91 -8.71
C LYS A 77 -11.42 -5.15 -8.72
N THR A 78 -10.12 -4.96 -8.59
CA THR A 78 -9.17 -6.07 -8.49
C THR A 78 -8.63 -6.19 -7.08
N LEU A 79 -8.38 -7.42 -6.65
CA LEU A 79 -7.70 -7.66 -5.38
C LEU A 79 -6.21 -7.35 -5.53
N GLN A 80 -5.64 -6.81 -4.48
CA GLN A 80 -4.24 -6.41 -4.45
C GLN A 80 -3.43 -7.39 -3.62
N LEU A 81 -2.19 -7.62 -4.04
CA LEU A 81 -1.24 -8.42 -3.27
C LEU A 81 -0.84 -7.63 -2.01
N ASP A 82 -1.05 -8.25 -0.86
CA ASP A 82 -0.64 -7.71 0.43
C ASP A 82 0.53 -8.50 0.98
N HIS A 83 1.47 -7.81 1.61
CA HIS A 83 2.63 -8.44 2.21
C HIS A 83 2.99 -7.76 3.53
N ASP A 84 3.64 -8.52 4.40
CA ASP A 84 4.16 -7.99 5.66
C ASP A 84 5.39 -7.13 5.37
N HIS A 85 5.39 -5.90 5.83
CA HIS A 85 6.46 -4.94 5.54
C HIS A 85 7.76 -5.24 6.31
N ASP A 86 7.68 -5.96 7.41
CA ASP A 86 8.85 -6.35 8.19
C ASP A 86 9.49 -7.63 7.67
N THR A 87 8.69 -8.68 7.50
CA THR A 87 9.19 -9.99 7.04
C THR A 87 9.28 -10.09 5.53
N LYS A 88 8.60 -9.19 4.81
CA LYS A 88 8.49 -9.17 3.35
C LYS A 88 7.85 -10.43 2.76
N LYS A 89 7.01 -11.09 3.54
CA LYS A 89 6.28 -12.29 3.12
C LYS A 89 4.86 -11.94 2.67
N PHE A 90 4.35 -12.71 1.72
CA PHE A 90 2.97 -12.61 1.28
C PHE A 90 2.01 -12.82 2.46
N ARG A 91 1.01 -11.95 2.60
CA ARG A 91 -0.04 -12.06 3.62
C ARG A 91 -1.37 -12.51 3.02
N GLY A 92 -1.77 -11.95 1.91
CA GLY A 92 -3.04 -12.27 1.29
C GLY A 92 -3.37 -11.41 0.09
N TRP A 93 -4.53 -11.69 -0.50
CA TRP A 93 -5.12 -10.87 -1.56
C TRP A 93 -6.29 -10.10 -0.97
N ILE A 94 -6.20 -8.79 -0.96
CA ILE A 94 -7.17 -7.91 -0.31
C ILE A 94 -7.64 -6.80 -1.22
N CYS A 95 -8.84 -6.26 -0.95
CA CYS A 95 -9.36 -5.14 -1.72
C CYS A 95 -8.64 -3.84 -1.37
N ASP A 96 -8.80 -2.84 -2.24
CA ASP A 96 -8.17 -1.54 -2.05
C ASP A 96 -8.55 -0.89 -0.72
N ASN A 97 -9.82 -0.96 -0.33
CA ASN A 97 -10.28 -0.40 0.94
C ASN A 97 -9.57 -1.02 2.14
N CYS A 98 -9.42 -2.34 2.16
CA CYS A 98 -8.71 -3.02 3.24
C CYS A 98 -7.22 -2.70 3.24
N ASN A 99 -6.62 -2.62 2.05
CA ASN A 99 -5.21 -2.26 1.92
C ASN A 99 -4.94 -0.86 2.48
N VAL A 100 -5.77 0.12 2.13
CA VAL A 100 -5.67 1.49 2.63
C VAL A 100 -5.92 1.53 4.14
N ALA A 101 -6.92 0.80 4.63
CA ALA A 101 -7.24 0.75 6.06
C ALA A 101 -6.08 0.20 6.88
N LEU A 102 -5.45 -0.89 6.42
CA LEU A 102 -4.27 -1.46 7.09
C LEU A 102 -3.12 -0.46 7.14
N SER A 103 -2.85 0.19 6.01
CA SER A 103 -1.78 1.19 5.94
C SER A 103 -2.00 2.33 6.93
N ARG A 104 -3.23 2.85 7.01
CA ARG A 104 -3.58 3.95 7.91
C ARG A 104 -3.59 3.54 9.38
N ALA A 105 -3.83 2.27 9.66
CA ALA A 105 -3.76 1.72 11.02
C ALA A 105 -2.34 1.36 11.46
N GLY A 106 -1.31 1.63 10.65
CA GLY A 106 0.08 1.33 10.97
C GLY A 106 0.60 0.04 10.37
N ASP A 107 -0.19 -0.66 9.59
CA ASP A 107 0.17 -1.89 8.86
C ASP A 107 0.61 -3.05 9.76
N ASP A 108 0.24 -3.04 11.03
CA ASP A 108 0.58 -4.07 11.99
C ASP A 108 -0.59 -4.45 12.89
N LEU A 109 -0.39 -5.53 13.64
CA LEU A 109 -1.42 -6.04 14.55
C LEU A 109 -1.75 -5.04 15.65
N ASN A 110 -0.77 -4.33 16.18
CA ASN A 110 -0.98 -3.35 17.25
C ASN A 110 -1.92 -2.23 16.81
N GLY A 111 -1.72 -1.71 15.61
CA GLY A 111 -2.60 -0.69 15.04
C GLY A 111 -4.03 -1.17 14.89
N ALA A 112 -4.22 -2.39 14.41
CA ALA A 112 -5.54 -3.01 14.26
C ALA A 112 -6.21 -3.23 15.64
N ILE A 113 -5.46 -3.70 16.61
CA ILE A 113 -5.95 -3.91 17.99
C ILE A 113 -6.40 -2.58 18.59
N ASN A 114 -5.68 -1.51 18.38
CA ASN A 114 -6.06 -0.18 18.88
C ASN A 114 -7.42 0.26 18.32
N LEU A 115 -7.69 -0.02 17.05
CA LEU A 115 -9.00 0.28 16.44
C LEU A 115 -10.11 -0.56 17.08
N VAL A 116 -9.87 -1.84 17.29
CA VAL A 116 -10.83 -2.74 17.95
C VAL A 116 -11.11 -2.27 19.36
N ASN A 117 -10.08 -1.95 20.13
CA ASN A 117 -10.22 -1.48 21.52
C ASN A 117 -11.01 -0.16 21.59
N TYR A 118 -10.75 0.75 20.65
CA TYR A 118 -11.50 2.00 20.57
C TYR A 118 -12.99 1.72 20.38
N LEU A 119 -13.34 0.85 19.42
CA LEU A 119 -14.74 0.51 19.17
C LEU A 119 -15.39 -0.18 20.38
N LEU A 120 -14.67 -1.08 21.02
CA LEU A 120 -15.17 -1.77 22.21
C LEU A 120 -15.44 -0.79 23.37
N SER A 121 -14.61 0.25 23.50
CA SER A 121 -14.79 1.26 24.57
C SER A 121 -16.01 2.14 24.38
N THR A 122 -16.61 2.13 23.19
CA THR A 122 -17.79 2.97 22.87
C THR A 122 -19.09 2.18 22.90
N LEU A 123 -19.06 0.90 23.22
CA LEU A 123 -20.27 0.08 23.30
C LEU A 123 -21.05 0.29 24.60
#